data_b8f88c59ba1062a30b7246b60103ce82
#
_entry.id   b8f88c59ba1062a30b7246b60103ce82
#
_cell.length_a   1.000
_cell.length_b   1.000
_cell.length_c   1.000
_cell.angle_alpha   90.00
_cell.angle_beta   90.00
_cell.angle_gamma   90.00
#
_symmetry.space_group_name_H-M   'P 1'
#
loop_
_entity.id
_entity.type
_entity.pdbx_description
1 polymer ?
#
loop_
_entity_poly.entity_id
_entity_poly.type
_entity_poly.pdbx_seq_one_letter_code
_entity_poly.pdbx_strand_id
1 'polypeptide(L)'
;HQAVIFRLFLLGGGAGGFSAGTKCAYDLGAQWFWVMDDDVLVIPEGIERLAKWTDRYDVIQGSRLDFDGGAFFWQYQLILSLGIPNPIAKWDLGPKGYRAMNQLCFEGGLFSRRVVDKIGLPDARFFIYGDDACYGYVASQHFPAAVVADVVLKRARAVSNWDIAGKRQLNSTSDTNRYYIMRNRGYLARYMQIYGDYHPMLFRLGNAATFCKEFIRLAAVDKCFKTGIPALRRGIKDARKIIKDPNWKPMPPLKDAE
;
A
#
# COMPACT_ATOMS: atom_id res chain seq x y z
N HIS A 1 1.48 -17.37 24.06
CA HIS A 1 1.66 -16.89 22.67
C HIS A 1 3.05 -17.28 22.22
N GLN A 2 3.17 -18.18 21.23
CA GLN A 2 4.46 -18.49 20.60
C GLN A 2 4.70 -17.49 19.47
N ALA A 3 5.80 -16.72 19.56
CA ALA A 3 6.33 -15.98 18.43
C ALA A 3 7.07 -16.95 17.51
N VAL A 4 6.77 -16.91 16.22
CA VAL A 4 7.46 -17.69 15.20
C VAL A 4 8.28 -16.74 14.35
N ILE A 5 9.60 -16.95 14.30
CA ILE A 5 10.52 -16.12 13.52
C ILE A 5 10.92 -16.89 12.27
N PHE A 6 10.63 -16.32 11.10
CA PHE A 6 11.09 -16.83 9.82
C PHE A 6 12.19 -15.95 9.25
N ARG A 7 13.30 -16.54 8.82
CA ARG A 7 14.31 -15.88 8.01
C ARG A 7 14.05 -16.18 6.55
N LEU A 8 13.77 -15.14 5.78
CA LEU A 8 13.67 -15.23 4.33
C LEU A 8 15.03 -14.97 3.72
N PHE A 9 15.57 -15.97 3.00
CA PHE A 9 16.83 -15.85 2.27
C PHE A 9 16.67 -15.28 0.86
N LEU A 10 15.43 -14.95 0.44
CA LEU A 10 15.13 -14.40 -0.88
C LEU A 10 15.01 -12.89 -0.80
N LEU A 11 15.73 -12.20 -1.68
CA LEU A 11 15.69 -10.73 -1.83
C LEU A 11 14.41 -10.32 -2.58
N GLY A 12 13.26 -10.51 -1.94
CA GLY A 12 11.94 -10.15 -2.50
C GLY A 12 11.49 -8.71 -2.21
N GLY A 13 12.33 -7.89 -1.57
CA GLY A 13 11.92 -6.57 -1.08
C GLY A 13 10.83 -6.64 0.00
N GLY A 14 10.25 -5.49 0.34
CA GLY A 14 9.14 -5.41 1.32
C GLY A 14 7.92 -6.23 0.89
N ALA A 15 7.51 -6.12 -0.37
CA ALA A 15 6.38 -6.87 -0.92
C ALA A 15 6.56 -8.40 -0.80
N GLY A 16 7.78 -8.90 -1.04
CA GLY A 16 8.11 -10.31 -0.85
C GLY A 16 8.03 -10.74 0.61
N GLY A 17 8.47 -9.87 1.53
CA GLY A 17 8.36 -10.10 2.98
C GLY A 17 6.91 -10.21 3.44
N PHE A 18 6.06 -9.27 3.06
CA PHE A 18 4.62 -9.30 3.38
C PHE A 18 3.92 -10.51 2.77
N SER A 19 4.23 -10.86 1.52
CA SER A 19 3.68 -12.05 0.86
C SER A 19 4.03 -13.34 1.61
N ALA A 20 5.31 -13.53 1.91
CA ALA A 20 5.78 -14.74 2.59
C ALA A 20 5.32 -14.81 4.05
N GLY A 21 5.33 -13.68 4.78
CA GLY A 21 4.80 -13.61 6.14
C GLY A 21 3.32 -13.94 6.21
N THR A 22 2.52 -13.39 5.29
CA THR A 22 1.09 -13.71 5.17
C THR A 22 0.90 -15.20 4.86
N LYS A 23 1.66 -15.77 3.92
CA LYS A 23 1.59 -17.20 3.58
C LYS A 23 1.88 -18.07 4.80
N CYS A 24 2.93 -17.73 5.53
CA CYS A 24 3.31 -18.50 6.72
C CYS A 24 2.22 -18.45 7.80
N ALA A 25 1.70 -17.26 8.12
CA ALA A 25 0.61 -17.13 9.08
C ALA A 25 -0.67 -17.84 8.60
N TYR A 26 -0.95 -17.80 7.29
CA TYR A 26 -2.06 -18.51 6.67
C TYR A 26 -1.94 -20.03 6.88
N ASP A 27 -0.77 -20.62 6.65
CA ASP A 27 -0.50 -22.04 6.82
C ASP A 27 -0.59 -22.48 8.29
N LEU A 28 -0.28 -21.58 9.21
CA LEU A 28 -0.45 -21.78 10.66
C LEU A 28 -1.91 -21.63 11.14
N GLY A 29 -2.85 -21.36 10.24
CA GLY A 29 -4.28 -21.29 10.58
C GLY A 29 -4.75 -19.92 11.07
N ALA A 30 -3.98 -18.84 10.90
CA ALA A 30 -4.40 -17.49 11.28
C ALA A 30 -5.71 -17.10 10.59
N GLN A 31 -6.62 -16.46 11.33
CA GLN A 31 -7.91 -15.97 10.83
C GLN A 31 -7.84 -14.49 10.46
N TRP A 32 -6.88 -13.75 11.03
CA TRP A 32 -6.63 -12.35 10.78
C TRP A 32 -5.14 -12.10 10.63
N PHE A 33 -4.78 -11.17 9.75
CA PHE A 33 -3.41 -10.79 9.44
C PHE A 33 -3.24 -9.30 9.72
N TRP A 34 -2.53 -8.97 10.79
CA TRP A 34 -2.14 -7.60 11.08
C TRP A 34 -0.69 -7.41 10.64
N VAL A 35 -0.51 -6.63 9.59
CA VAL A 35 0.79 -6.44 8.94
C VAL A 35 1.34 -5.05 9.26
N MET A 36 2.64 -4.97 9.50
CA MET A 36 3.34 -3.73 9.81
C MET A 36 4.82 -3.79 9.47
N ASP A 37 5.44 -2.61 9.31
CA ASP A 37 6.87 -2.47 9.17
C ASP A 37 7.58 -2.66 10.53
N ASP A 38 8.92 -2.81 10.51
CA ASP A 38 9.74 -3.04 11.72
C ASP A 38 10.11 -1.74 12.47
N ASP A 39 9.74 -0.58 11.92
CA ASP A 39 10.00 0.74 12.49
C ASP A 39 8.76 1.42 13.10
N VAL A 40 7.79 0.63 13.52
CA VAL A 40 6.60 1.08 14.25
C VAL A 40 6.51 0.47 15.64
N LEU A 41 5.84 1.18 16.53
CA LEU A 41 5.51 0.74 17.88
C LEU A 41 4.02 0.47 17.98
N VAL A 42 3.66 -0.73 18.42
CA VAL A 42 2.27 -1.08 18.70
C VAL A 42 1.80 -0.30 19.95
N ILE A 43 0.67 0.39 19.81
CA ILE A 43 0.02 1.05 20.95
C ILE A 43 -0.60 -0.03 21.85
N PRO A 44 -0.49 0.08 23.19
CA PRO A 44 -1.23 -0.81 24.10
C PRO A 44 -2.70 -0.88 23.72
N GLU A 45 -3.29 -2.08 23.76
CA GLU A 45 -4.67 -2.36 23.34
C GLU A 45 -4.95 -2.12 21.84
N GLY A 46 -3.92 -1.95 21.00
CA GLY A 46 -4.09 -1.70 19.57
C GLY A 46 -4.86 -2.81 18.85
N ILE A 47 -4.58 -4.07 19.20
CA ILE A 47 -5.27 -5.23 18.60
C ILE A 47 -6.74 -5.29 19.05
N GLU A 48 -7.02 -5.01 20.32
CA GLU A 48 -8.36 -4.98 20.87
C GLU A 48 -9.21 -3.85 20.26
N ARG A 49 -8.56 -2.73 19.94
CA ARG A 49 -9.21 -1.61 19.24
C ARG A 49 -9.59 -2.00 17.82
N LEU A 50 -8.72 -2.70 17.10
CA LEU A 50 -9.03 -3.22 15.76
C LEU A 50 -10.11 -4.31 15.80
N ALA A 51 -10.06 -5.20 16.80
CA ALA A 51 -11.01 -6.30 16.94
C ALA A 51 -12.49 -5.85 17.01
N LYS A 52 -12.77 -4.65 17.51
CA LYS A 52 -14.12 -4.07 17.55
C LYS A 52 -14.76 -3.87 16.17
N TRP A 53 -13.95 -3.85 15.12
CA TRP A 53 -14.38 -3.58 13.75
C TRP A 53 -14.49 -4.85 12.90
N THR A 54 -14.00 -5.99 13.38
CA THR A 54 -13.90 -7.25 12.60
C THR A 54 -15.26 -7.86 12.25
N ASP A 55 -16.32 -7.55 13.02
CA ASP A 55 -17.68 -7.98 12.70
C ASP A 55 -18.28 -7.22 11.49
N ARG A 56 -17.69 -6.10 11.11
CA ARG A 56 -18.23 -5.22 10.05
C ARG A 56 -17.36 -5.16 8.81
N TYR A 57 -16.05 -5.33 8.97
CA TYR A 57 -15.07 -5.11 7.91
C TYR A 57 -14.08 -6.25 7.86
N ASP A 58 -13.81 -6.73 6.66
CA ASP A 58 -12.75 -7.71 6.40
C ASP A 58 -11.38 -7.05 6.16
N VAL A 59 -11.36 -5.73 5.90
CA VAL A 59 -10.14 -4.94 5.67
C VAL A 59 -10.22 -3.65 6.48
N ILE A 60 -9.28 -3.49 7.41
CA ILE A 60 -9.30 -2.40 8.39
C ILE A 60 -7.94 -1.72 8.43
N GLN A 61 -7.93 -0.39 8.36
CA GLN A 61 -6.75 0.41 8.61
C GLN A 61 -6.95 1.20 9.89
N GLY A 62 -6.17 0.90 10.92
CA GLY A 62 -6.12 1.71 12.13
C GLY A 62 -5.38 3.04 11.90
N SER A 63 -5.72 4.05 12.69
CA SER A 63 -5.01 5.32 12.70
C SER A 63 -3.63 5.18 13.34
N ARG A 64 -2.71 6.05 12.96
CA ARG A 64 -1.33 6.03 13.40
C ARG A 64 -0.90 7.40 13.89
N LEU A 65 0.10 7.42 14.78
CA LEU A 65 0.79 8.64 15.19
C LEU A 65 2.16 8.71 14.54
N ASP A 66 2.62 9.92 14.24
CA ASP A 66 4.00 10.17 13.88
C ASP A 66 4.92 10.05 15.13
N PHE A 67 6.22 10.09 14.93
CA PHE A 67 7.21 9.93 15.99
C PHE A 67 7.03 10.93 17.14
N ASP A 68 6.67 12.16 16.85
CA ASP A 68 6.41 13.23 17.84
C ASP A 68 5.05 13.09 18.54
N GLY A 69 4.23 12.11 18.15
CA GLY A 69 2.87 11.92 18.64
C GLY A 69 1.80 12.71 17.91
N GLY A 70 2.20 13.48 16.89
CA GLY A 70 1.28 14.18 16.01
C GLY A 70 0.53 13.23 15.06
N ALA A 71 -0.42 13.79 14.31
CA ALA A 71 -1.17 13.03 13.33
C ALA A 71 -0.27 12.56 12.19
N PHE A 72 -0.35 11.28 11.85
CA PHE A 72 0.31 10.74 10.68
C PHE A 72 -0.64 10.72 9.49
N PHE A 73 -0.32 11.52 8.48
CA PHE A 73 -1.14 11.61 7.26
C PHE A 73 -0.90 10.41 6.35
N TRP A 74 -1.94 9.62 6.16
CA TRP A 74 -1.95 8.52 5.23
C TRP A 74 -3.18 8.60 4.32
N GLN A 75 -3.02 8.23 3.05
CA GLN A 75 -4.11 8.31 2.07
C GLN A 75 -4.79 6.96 1.96
N TYR A 76 -6.07 6.92 2.25
CA TYR A 76 -6.91 5.72 2.29
C TYR A 76 -7.81 5.54 1.05
N GLN A 77 -7.72 6.47 0.10
CA GLN A 77 -8.49 6.42 -1.15
C GLN A 77 -7.61 6.58 -2.38
N LEU A 78 -7.84 5.73 -3.39
CA LEU A 78 -7.38 5.91 -4.75
C LEU A 78 -8.42 6.65 -5.57
N ILE A 79 -7.99 7.60 -6.40
CA ILE A 79 -8.78 8.08 -7.54
C ILE A 79 -8.63 7.01 -8.62
N LEU A 80 -9.63 6.13 -8.77
CA LEU A 80 -9.54 4.94 -9.61
C LEU A 80 -9.20 5.28 -11.05
N SER A 81 -9.87 6.26 -11.65
CA SER A 81 -9.61 6.67 -13.04
C SER A 81 -8.15 7.09 -13.30
N LEU A 82 -7.48 7.68 -12.32
CA LEU A 82 -6.09 8.13 -12.40
C LEU A 82 -5.09 7.10 -11.84
N GLY A 83 -5.57 6.17 -11.02
CA GLY A 83 -4.72 5.22 -10.30
C GLY A 83 -3.70 5.91 -9.38
N ILE A 84 -4.09 6.99 -8.72
CA ILE A 84 -3.24 7.71 -7.75
C ILE A 84 -3.96 7.88 -6.42
N PRO A 85 -3.22 7.99 -5.30
CA PRO A 85 -3.82 8.36 -4.03
C PRO A 85 -4.57 9.69 -4.13
N ASN A 86 -5.75 9.78 -3.51
CA ASN A 86 -6.57 10.99 -3.54
C ASN A 86 -5.96 12.10 -2.64
N PRO A 87 -5.42 13.18 -3.22
CA PRO A 87 -4.74 14.22 -2.44
C PRO A 87 -5.70 15.10 -1.63
N ILE A 88 -6.99 15.02 -1.92
CA ILE A 88 -8.04 15.85 -1.29
C ILE A 88 -8.95 15.00 -0.39
N ALA A 89 -8.63 13.72 -0.16
CA ALA A 89 -9.36 12.90 0.78
C ALA A 89 -9.32 13.55 2.18
N LYS A 90 -10.49 13.61 2.82
CA LYS A 90 -10.60 14.22 4.15
C LYS A 90 -9.92 13.33 5.19
N TRP A 91 -9.12 13.94 6.05
CA TRP A 91 -8.46 13.29 7.18
C TRP A 91 -9.37 13.14 8.41
N ASP A 92 -10.39 13.96 8.48
CA ASP A 92 -11.44 13.83 9.47
C ASP A 92 -12.30 12.61 9.15
N LEU A 93 -12.31 11.64 10.04
CA LEU A 93 -13.12 10.42 9.93
C LEU A 93 -14.58 10.64 10.33
N GLY A 94 -14.92 11.87 10.71
CA GLY A 94 -16.27 12.28 11.07
C GLY A 94 -16.74 11.70 12.42
N PRO A 95 -17.98 12.00 12.82
CA PRO A 95 -18.51 11.61 14.14
C PRO A 95 -18.64 10.09 14.31
N LYS A 96 -18.67 9.34 13.21
CA LYS A 96 -18.73 7.86 13.25
C LYS A 96 -17.38 7.22 13.54
N GLY A 97 -16.28 7.97 13.47
CA GLY A 97 -14.93 7.48 13.69
C GLY A 97 -14.40 6.53 12.61
N TYR A 98 -15.01 6.49 11.43
CA TYR A 98 -14.52 5.68 10.29
C TYR A 98 -14.95 6.24 8.94
N ARG A 99 -14.24 5.83 7.88
CA ARG A 99 -14.61 6.04 6.48
C ARG A 99 -14.32 4.81 5.65
N ALA A 100 -15.12 4.61 4.59
CA ALA A 100 -14.81 3.60 3.59
C ALA A 100 -13.47 3.94 2.91
N MET A 101 -12.69 2.91 2.61
CA MET A 101 -11.42 3.02 1.90
C MET A 101 -11.37 2.06 0.72
N ASN A 102 -10.49 2.33 -0.24
CA ASN A 102 -10.22 1.46 -1.38
C ASN A 102 -8.71 1.27 -1.60
N GLN A 103 -7.90 1.53 -0.61
CA GLN A 103 -6.49 1.15 -0.54
C GLN A 103 -6.10 0.88 0.91
N LEU A 104 -5.13 0.00 1.11
CA LEU A 104 -4.59 -0.38 2.41
C LEU A 104 -3.15 0.12 2.52
N CYS A 105 -2.63 0.22 3.73
CA CYS A 105 -1.22 0.38 4.00
C CYS A 105 -0.72 -0.77 4.86
N PHE A 106 0.36 -1.41 4.47
CA PHE A 106 0.94 -2.51 5.26
C PHE A 106 1.65 -2.04 6.54
N GLU A 107 1.73 -0.75 6.78
CA GLU A 107 2.08 -0.21 8.09
C GLU A 107 0.80 -0.14 8.96
N GLY A 108 0.33 -1.28 9.46
CA GLY A 108 -0.80 -1.40 10.38
C GLY A 108 -2.13 -1.85 9.75
N GLY A 109 -2.11 -2.34 8.53
CA GLY A 109 -3.29 -2.91 7.90
C GLY A 109 -3.68 -4.26 8.52
N LEU A 110 -4.96 -4.45 8.77
CA LEU A 110 -5.56 -5.70 9.24
C LEU A 110 -6.50 -6.24 8.16
N PHE A 111 -6.38 -7.52 7.81
CA PHE A 111 -7.31 -8.17 6.88
C PHE A 111 -7.60 -9.61 7.30
N SER A 112 -8.80 -10.07 6.94
CA SER A 112 -9.28 -11.41 7.31
C SER A 112 -8.69 -12.51 6.42
N ARG A 113 -8.75 -13.76 6.91
CA ARG A 113 -8.43 -14.94 6.12
C ARG A 113 -9.27 -15.04 4.85
N ARG A 114 -10.54 -14.63 4.90
CA ARG A 114 -11.45 -14.61 3.75
C ARG A 114 -10.90 -13.77 2.59
N VAL A 115 -10.22 -12.66 2.90
CA VAL A 115 -9.54 -11.83 1.89
C VAL A 115 -8.45 -12.64 1.19
N VAL A 116 -7.58 -13.30 1.95
CA VAL A 116 -6.48 -14.12 1.40
C VAL A 116 -7.02 -15.31 0.60
N ASP A 117 -8.07 -15.96 1.09
CA ASP A 117 -8.75 -17.05 0.39
C ASP A 117 -9.22 -16.58 -1.00
N LYS A 118 -9.80 -15.38 -1.09
CA LYS A 118 -10.45 -14.84 -2.30
C LYS A 118 -9.48 -14.24 -3.30
N ILE A 119 -8.54 -13.41 -2.84
CA ILE A 119 -7.67 -12.63 -3.74
C ILE A 119 -6.21 -13.08 -3.74
N GLY A 120 -5.86 -14.07 -2.92
CA GLY A 120 -4.50 -14.58 -2.78
C GLY A 120 -3.62 -13.73 -1.87
N LEU A 121 -2.33 -13.99 -1.95
CA LEU A 121 -1.30 -13.30 -1.17
C LEU A 121 -0.99 -11.90 -1.73
N PRO A 122 -0.41 -10.99 -0.92
CA PRO A 122 0.22 -9.78 -1.44
C PRO A 122 1.19 -10.10 -2.58
N ASP A 123 1.13 -9.31 -3.66
CA ASP A 123 1.88 -9.60 -4.88
C ASP A 123 3.37 -9.24 -4.74
N ALA A 124 4.21 -10.22 -4.48
CA ALA A 124 5.65 -10.07 -4.31
C ALA A 124 6.37 -9.44 -5.52
N ARG A 125 5.77 -9.46 -6.73
CA ARG A 125 6.35 -8.87 -7.95
C ARG A 125 6.51 -7.36 -7.84
N PHE A 126 5.78 -6.70 -6.95
CA PHE A 126 5.94 -5.27 -6.69
C PHE A 126 7.32 -4.93 -6.13
N PHE A 127 7.95 -5.81 -5.38
CA PHE A 127 9.21 -5.63 -4.67
C PHE A 127 9.12 -4.58 -3.55
N ILE A 128 8.75 -3.34 -3.88
CA ILE A 128 8.53 -2.21 -2.95
C ILE A 128 7.63 -1.16 -3.60
N TYR A 129 6.82 -0.46 -2.82
CA TYR A 129 5.86 0.58 -3.21
C TYR A 129 4.65 0.13 -4.03
N GLY A 130 3.50 0.40 -3.48
CA GLY A 130 2.20 0.24 -4.12
C GLY A 130 1.64 -1.18 -4.09
N ASP A 131 2.36 -2.13 -3.52
CA ASP A 131 1.89 -3.48 -3.21
C ASP A 131 0.72 -3.44 -2.23
N ASP A 132 0.87 -2.70 -1.16
CA ASP A 132 -0.13 -2.44 -0.13
C ASP A 132 -1.39 -1.76 -0.69
N ALA A 133 -1.19 -0.65 -1.40
CA ALA A 133 -2.30 0.09 -2.03
C ALA A 133 -3.04 -0.77 -3.05
N CYS A 134 -2.31 -1.55 -3.86
CA CYS A 134 -2.91 -2.46 -4.84
C CYS A 134 -3.65 -3.61 -4.16
N TYR A 135 -3.08 -4.21 -3.11
CA TYR A 135 -3.73 -5.26 -2.34
C TYR A 135 -5.03 -4.77 -1.70
N GLY A 136 -5.00 -3.58 -1.08
CA GLY A 136 -6.19 -2.93 -0.54
C GLY A 136 -7.23 -2.60 -1.59
N TYR A 137 -6.81 -2.15 -2.79
CA TYR A 137 -7.71 -1.92 -3.91
C TYR A 137 -8.42 -3.22 -4.34
N VAL A 138 -7.67 -4.29 -4.57
CA VAL A 138 -8.24 -5.59 -4.96
C VAL A 138 -9.17 -6.13 -3.87
N ALA A 139 -8.76 -6.06 -2.61
CA ALA A 139 -9.58 -6.48 -1.48
C ALA A 139 -10.91 -5.71 -1.40
N SER A 140 -10.88 -4.39 -1.62
CA SER A 140 -12.07 -3.52 -1.58
C SER A 140 -13.09 -3.81 -2.70
N GLN A 141 -12.70 -4.53 -3.76
CA GLN A 141 -13.63 -5.00 -4.80
C GLN A 141 -14.51 -6.15 -4.32
N HIS A 142 -14.13 -6.84 -3.26
CA HIS A 142 -14.81 -8.04 -2.77
C HIS A 142 -15.32 -7.92 -1.35
N PHE A 143 -14.72 -7.04 -0.55
CA PHE A 143 -14.97 -6.96 0.89
C PHE A 143 -15.16 -5.51 1.35
N PRO A 144 -15.98 -5.27 2.39
CA PRO A 144 -16.06 -3.96 3.01
C PRO A 144 -14.72 -3.60 3.65
N ALA A 145 -14.23 -2.40 3.34
CA ALA A 145 -12.95 -1.88 3.82
C ALA A 145 -13.11 -0.50 4.46
N ALA A 146 -12.50 -0.29 5.63
CA ALA A 146 -12.60 0.97 6.34
C ALA A 146 -11.28 1.40 7.01
N VAL A 147 -11.02 2.71 6.98
CA VAL A 147 -10.08 3.36 7.89
C VAL A 147 -10.84 3.79 9.14
N VAL A 148 -10.25 3.55 10.32
CA VAL A 148 -10.86 3.81 11.63
C VAL A 148 -10.02 4.78 12.45
N ALA A 149 -10.68 5.56 13.32
CA ALA A 149 -10.04 6.58 14.15
C ALA A 149 -9.21 6.00 15.30
N ASP A 150 -9.42 4.72 15.62
CA ASP A 150 -8.66 4.06 16.67
C ASP A 150 -7.16 4.07 16.36
N VAL A 151 -6.40 4.73 17.22
CA VAL A 151 -4.94 4.77 17.11
C VAL A 151 -4.37 3.44 17.58
N VAL A 152 -3.59 2.80 16.71
CA VAL A 152 -3.07 1.44 16.96
C VAL A 152 -1.55 1.33 16.85
N LEU A 153 -0.92 2.26 16.13
CA LEU A 153 0.53 2.31 15.93
C LEU A 153 1.07 3.72 16.12
N LYS A 154 2.35 3.78 16.44
CA LYS A 154 3.17 4.99 16.44
C LYS A 154 4.49 4.71 15.72
N ARG A 155 5.00 5.65 14.93
CA ARG A 155 6.34 5.53 14.35
C ARG A 155 7.41 5.49 15.43
N ALA A 156 8.36 4.56 15.29
CA ALA A 156 9.49 4.41 16.20
C ALA A 156 10.62 5.42 15.93
N ARG A 157 10.67 6.00 14.73
CA ARG A 157 11.76 6.88 14.29
C ARG A 157 11.20 8.15 13.65
N ALA A 158 11.90 9.28 13.89
CA ALA A 158 11.65 10.51 13.17
C ALA A 158 12.04 10.34 11.70
N VAL A 159 11.15 10.71 10.78
CA VAL A 159 11.46 10.80 9.35
C VAL A 159 11.59 12.25 8.99
N SER A 160 12.75 12.62 8.41
CA SER A 160 12.97 13.97 7.91
C SER A 160 12.06 14.20 6.71
N ASN A 161 11.10 15.08 6.88
CA ASN A 161 10.12 15.42 5.86
C ASN A 161 10.30 16.89 5.43
N TRP A 162 10.21 17.11 4.13
CA TRP A 162 10.08 18.45 3.58
C TRP A 162 8.59 18.79 3.48
N ASP A 163 8.15 19.75 4.28
CA ASP A 163 6.74 20.15 4.30
C ASP A 163 6.43 21.09 3.13
N ILE A 164 5.44 20.72 2.32
CA ILE A 164 4.88 21.58 1.27
C ILE A 164 3.55 22.11 1.78
N ALA A 165 3.55 23.33 2.30
CA ALA A 165 2.36 24.08 2.71
C ALA A 165 1.49 23.35 3.76
N GLY A 166 2.08 22.66 4.73
CA GLY A 166 1.37 21.95 5.82
C GLY A 166 0.52 20.76 5.38
N LYS A 167 0.58 20.37 4.09
CA LYS A 167 -0.31 19.36 3.53
C LYS A 167 0.38 18.14 2.95
N ARG A 168 1.68 18.17 2.72
CA ARG A 168 2.42 17.04 2.14
C ARG A 168 3.85 16.99 2.61
N GLN A 169 4.26 15.82 3.03
CA GLN A 169 5.63 15.53 3.38
C GLN A 169 6.33 14.88 2.18
N LEU A 170 7.42 15.50 1.69
CA LEU A 170 8.33 14.90 0.73
C LEU A 170 9.59 14.52 1.48
N ASN A 171 9.86 13.23 1.55
CA ASN A 171 11.11 12.69 2.07
C ASN A 171 12.08 12.37 0.93
N SER A 172 13.36 12.24 1.25
CA SER A 172 14.37 11.73 0.31
C SER A 172 14.01 10.32 -0.16
N THR A 173 14.35 10.00 -1.41
CA THR A 173 14.12 8.64 -1.95
C THR A 173 15.25 8.22 -2.88
N SER A 174 15.45 6.91 -3.01
CA SER A 174 16.49 6.33 -3.87
C SER A 174 16.03 6.22 -5.33
N ASP A 175 16.98 6.05 -6.25
CA ASP A 175 16.69 5.79 -7.66
C ASP A 175 16.03 4.42 -7.86
N THR A 176 16.34 3.45 -7.01
CA THR A 176 15.63 2.16 -6.94
C THR A 176 14.16 2.37 -6.64
N ASN A 177 13.84 3.18 -5.64
CA ASN A 177 12.46 3.49 -5.28
C ASN A 177 11.72 4.22 -6.41
N ARG A 178 12.37 5.21 -7.05
CA ARG A 178 11.81 5.92 -8.22
C ARG A 178 11.45 4.97 -9.36
N TYR A 179 12.36 4.02 -9.64
CA TYR A 179 12.10 3.00 -10.62
C TYR A 179 10.84 2.19 -10.28
N TYR A 180 10.74 1.68 -9.05
CA TYR A 180 9.59 0.86 -8.63
C TYR A 180 8.31 1.66 -8.55
N ILE A 181 8.31 2.90 -8.07
CA ILE A 181 7.14 3.79 -8.07
C ILE A 181 6.54 3.89 -9.49
N MET A 182 7.35 4.05 -10.51
CA MET A 182 6.84 4.13 -11.89
C MET A 182 6.52 2.77 -12.50
N ARG A 183 7.35 1.73 -12.25
CA ARG A 183 7.13 0.38 -12.79
C ARG A 183 5.85 -0.25 -12.26
N ASN A 184 5.60 -0.11 -10.97
CA ASN A 184 4.48 -0.77 -10.28
C ASN A 184 3.11 -0.23 -10.69
N ARG A 185 3.07 0.96 -11.27
CA ARG A 185 1.87 1.44 -11.95
C ARG A 185 1.42 0.52 -13.08
N GLY A 186 2.35 -0.25 -13.67
CA GLY A 186 2.02 -1.31 -14.64
C GLY A 186 1.19 -2.43 -14.01
N TYR A 187 1.58 -2.91 -12.82
CA TYR A 187 0.82 -3.92 -12.10
C TYR A 187 -0.54 -3.39 -11.64
N LEU A 188 -0.58 -2.19 -11.07
CA LEU A 188 -1.86 -1.56 -10.69
C LEU A 188 -2.81 -1.46 -11.89
N ALA A 189 -2.32 -1.03 -13.06
CA ALA A 189 -3.12 -0.98 -14.28
C ALA A 189 -3.69 -2.34 -14.67
N ARG A 190 -2.90 -3.42 -14.54
CA ARG A 190 -3.36 -4.79 -14.83
C ARG A 190 -4.47 -5.25 -13.89
N TYR A 191 -4.33 -4.99 -12.60
CA TYR A 191 -5.40 -5.27 -11.65
C TYR A 191 -6.64 -4.43 -11.95
N MET A 192 -6.49 -3.14 -12.26
CA MET A 192 -7.61 -2.27 -12.63
C MET A 192 -8.31 -2.70 -13.93
N GLN A 193 -7.59 -3.32 -14.88
CA GLN A 193 -8.19 -3.90 -16.08
C GLN A 193 -9.16 -5.05 -15.76
N ILE A 194 -8.86 -5.86 -14.74
CA ILE A 194 -9.72 -6.97 -14.31
C ILE A 194 -11.07 -6.46 -13.78
N TYR A 195 -11.04 -5.35 -13.03
CA TYR A 195 -12.24 -4.80 -12.37
C TYR A 195 -12.94 -3.70 -13.17
N GLY A 196 -12.45 -3.38 -14.38
CA GLY A 196 -13.08 -2.38 -15.25
C GLY A 196 -12.76 -0.92 -14.91
N ASP A 197 -11.88 -0.67 -13.94
CA ASP A 197 -11.50 0.67 -13.48
C ASP A 197 -10.35 1.31 -14.29
N TYR A 198 -9.79 0.57 -15.27
CA TYR A 198 -8.69 1.06 -16.08
C TYR A 198 -9.17 1.93 -17.24
N HIS A 199 -8.93 3.23 -17.14
CA HIS A 199 -9.19 4.22 -18.18
C HIS A 199 -7.86 4.70 -18.80
N PRO A 200 -7.45 4.22 -19.99
CA PRO A 200 -6.09 4.44 -20.53
C PRO A 200 -5.66 5.90 -20.58
N MET A 201 -6.54 6.82 -20.99
CA MET A 201 -6.21 8.25 -21.09
C MET A 201 -6.05 8.88 -19.70
N LEU A 202 -6.99 8.65 -18.81
CA LEU A 202 -6.95 9.19 -17.45
C LEU A 202 -5.80 8.57 -16.63
N PHE A 203 -5.55 7.28 -16.81
CA PHE A 203 -4.42 6.62 -16.17
C PHE A 203 -3.06 7.19 -16.65
N ARG A 204 -2.95 7.61 -17.93
CA ARG A 204 -1.78 8.34 -18.43
C ARG A 204 -1.60 9.69 -17.74
N LEU A 205 -2.69 10.41 -17.45
CA LEU A 205 -2.62 11.66 -16.66
C LEU A 205 -2.14 11.37 -15.24
N GLY A 206 -2.63 10.29 -14.61
CA GLY A 206 -2.13 9.84 -13.31
C GLY A 206 -0.64 9.47 -13.33
N ASN A 207 -0.16 8.85 -14.44
CA ASN A 207 1.27 8.58 -14.63
C ASN A 207 2.08 9.89 -14.74
N ALA A 208 1.57 10.87 -15.49
CA ALA A 208 2.21 12.19 -15.60
C ALA A 208 2.26 12.90 -14.24
N ALA A 209 1.16 12.90 -13.49
CA ALA A 209 1.11 13.47 -12.15
C ALA A 209 2.12 12.79 -11.19
N THR A 210 2.22 11.47 -11.23
CA THR A 210 3.21 10.71 -10.45
C THR A 210 4.64 11.08 -10.86
N PHE A 211 4.90 11.13 -12.16
CA PHE A 211 6.20 11.55 -12.69
C PHE A 211 6.56 12.98 -12.25
N CYS A 212 5.64 13.94 -12.37
CA CYS A 212 5.85 15.31 -11.95
C CYS A 212 6.15 15.41 -10.44
N LYS A 213 5.42 14.66 -9.60
CA LYS A 213 5.69 14.58 -8.17
C LYS A 213 7.12 14.10 -7.89
N GLU A 214 7.53 13.01 -8.54
CA GLU A 214 8.88 12.46 -8.37
C GLU A 214 9.96 13.38 -8.94
N PHE A 215 9.67 14.09 -10.04
CA PHE A 215 10.56 15.10 -10.60
C PHE A 215 10.74 16.30 -9.64
N ILE A 216 9.66 16.78 -9.02
CA ILE A 216 9.73 17.84 -8.00
C ILE A 216 10.58 17.38 -6.81
N ARG A 217 10.37 16.15 -6.33
CA ARG A 217 11.20 15.55 -5.27
C ARG A 217 12.67 15.51 -5.66
N LEU A 218 12.95 15.07 -6.88
CA LEU A 218 14.29 15.00 -7.43
C LEU A 218 14.95 16.38 -7.51
N ALA A 219 14.19 17.41 -7.89
CA ALA A 219 14.69 18.78 -8.00
C ALA A 219 14.90 19.47 -6.65
N ALA A 220 13.95 19.33 -5.75
CA ALA A 220 13.92 20.06 -4.49
C ALA A 220 14.70 19.39 -3.35
N VAL A 221 14.66 18.04 -3.31
CA VAL A 221 15.21 17.28 -2.17
C VAL A 221 16.51 16.56 -2.54
N ASP A 222 16.47 15.68 -3.55
CA ASP A 222 17.56 14.73 -3.77
C ASP A 222 18.66 15.24 -4.71
N LYS A 223 18.35 16.17 -5.61
CA LYS A 223 19.28 16.85 -6.55
C LYS A 223 20.13 15.92 -7.42
N CYS A 224 19.70 14.67 -7.64
CA CYS A 224 20.45 13.63 -8.38
C CYS A 224 19.85 13.35 -9.77
N PHE A 225 19.77 14.36 -10.65
CA PHE A 225 19.13 14.27 -11.98
C PHE A 225 19.77 13.24 -12.90
N LYS A 226 21.10 13.07 -12.86
CA LYS A 226 21.84 12.18 -13.78
C LYS A 226 21.39 10.72 -13.67
N THR A 227 21.01 10.28 -12.50
CA THR A 227 20.58 8.90 -12.22
C THR A 227 19.08 8.77 -12.01
N GLY A 228 18.45 9.77 -11.38
CA GLY A 228 17.03 9.75 -11.05
C GLY A 228 16.10 9.80 -12.26
N ILE A 229 16.40 10.66 -13.27
CA ILE A 229 15.59 10.72 -14.49
C ILE A 229 15.65 9.39 -15.29
N PRO A 230 16.84 8.79 -15.52
CA PRO A 230 16.90 7.45 -16.12
C PRO A 230 16.14 6.38 -15.35
N ALA A 231 16.15 6.40 -13.99
CA ALA A 231 15.39 5.47 -13.18
C ALA A 231 13.88 5.60 -13.41
N LEU A 232 13.34 6.82 -13.39
CA LEU A 232 11.93 7.09 -13.70
C LEU A 232 11.54 6.60 -15.11
N ARG A 233 12.38 6.90 -16.12
CA ARG A 233 12.14 6.48 -17.50
C ARG A 233 12.15 4.96 -17.68
N ARG A 234 13.09 4.26 -17.02
CA ARG A 234 13.12 2.78 -17.00
C ARG A 234 11.85 2.22 -16.39
N GLY A 235 11.41 2.76 -15.24
CA GLY A 235 10.16 2.36 -14.60
C GLY A 235 8.96 2.50 -15.53
N ILE A 236 8.81 3.63 -16.22
CA ILE A 236 7.74 3.85 -17.22
C ILE A 236 7.82 2.83 -18.36
N LYS A 237 9.03 2.57 -18.89
CA LYS A 237 9.23 1.59 -19.96
C LYS A 237 8.77 0.20 -19.53
N ASP A 238 9.15 -0.23 -18.34
CA ASP A 238 8.81 -1.56 -17.84
C ASP A 238 7.34 -1.65 -17.41
N ALA A 239 6.74 -0.58 -16.88
CA ALA A 239 5.29 -0.51 -16.66
C ALA A 239 4.50 -0.76 -17.96
N ARG A 240 4.93 -0.17 -19.08
CA ARG A 240 4.30 -0.40 -20.40
C ARG A 240 4.41 -1.85 -20.87
N LYS A 241 5.53 -2.53 -20.58
CA LYS A 241 5.68 -3.96 -20.88
C LYS A 241 4.70 -4.79 -20.05
N ILE A 242 4.61 -4.53 -18.74
CA ILE A 242 3.68 -5.21 -17.83
C ILE A 242 2.23 -5.05 -18.30
N ILE A 243 1.81 -3.83 -18.67
CA ILE A 243 0.45 -3.56 -19.16
C ILE A 243 0.13 -4.36 -20.42
N LYS A 244 1.11 -4.59 -21.28
CA LYS A 244 0.96 -5.28 -22.55
C LYS A 244 1.26 -6.78 -22.52
N ASP A 245 1.72 -7.31 -21.39
CA ASP A 245 2.08 -8.72 -21.25
C ASP A 245 0.84 -9.62 -21.34
N PRO A 246 0.68 -10.42 -22.40
CA PRO A 246 -0.48 -11.32 -22.54
C PRO A 246 -0.47 -12.47 -21.54
N ASN A 247 0.70 -12.81 -20.98
CA ASN A 247 0.87 -13.91 -20.04
C ASN A 247 0.72 -13.48 -18.58
N TRP A 248 0.54 -12.18 -18.33
CA TRP A 248 0.36 -11.70 -16.96
C TRP A 248 -0.94 -12.24 -16.37
N LYS A 249 -0.86 -12.74 -15.14
CA LYS A 249 -2.01 -13.19 -14.34
C LYS A 249 -1.98 -12.52 -12.98
N PRO A 250 -3.16 -12.27 -12.37
CA PRO A 250 -3.23 -11.82 -10.97
C PRO A 250 -2.68 -12.91 -10.04
N MET A 251 -2.48 -12.55 -8.78
CA MET A 251 -2.21 -13.55 -7.74
C MET A 251 -3.40 -14.51 -7.67
N PRO A 252 -3.15 -15.83 -7.60
CA PRO A 252 -4.22 -16.81 -7.52
C PRO A 252 -4.89 -16.77 -6.15
N PRO A 253 -6.19 -17.01 -6.04
CA PRO A 253 -6.86 -17.35 -4.79
C PRO A 253 -6.14 -18.49 -4.08
N LEU A 254 -6.17 -18.53 -2.74
CA LEU A 254 -5.63 -19.67 -1.99
C LEU A 254 -6.68 -20.77 -1.72
N LYS A 255 -7.95 -20.43 -1.86
CA LYS A 255 -9.04 -21.37 -1.95
C LYS A 255 -9.77 -21.19 -3.28
N ASP A 256 -10.05 -22.29 -3.94
CA ASP A 256 -10.97 -22.27 -5.08
C ASP A 256 -12.34 -21.79 -4.61
N ALA A 257 -13.02 -20.99 -5.45
CA ALA A 257 -14.39 -20.62 -5.19
C ALA A 257 -15.24 -21.90 -5.25
N GLU A 258 -15.82 -22.29 -4.11
CA GLU A 258 -16.87 -23.29 -4.06
C GLU A 258 -18.10 -22.82 -4.83
#